data_94aa719e7cc4efbe8e78dd4518a14ea7
#
_entry.id   94aa719e7cc4efbe8e78dd4518a14ea7
#
_cell.length_a   1.000
_cell.length_b   1.000
_cell.length_c   1.000
_cell.angle_alpha   90.00
_cell.angle_beta   90.00
_cell.angle_gamma   90.00
#
_symmetry.space_group_name_H-M   'P 1'
#
loop_
_entity.id
_entity.type
_entity.pdbx_description
1 polymer ?
#
loop_
_entity_poly.entity_id
_entity_poly.type
_entity_poly.pdbx_seq_one_letter_code
_entity_poly.pdbx_strand_id
1 'polypeptide(L)'
;MKWINSNDDQSNYEDRRGKGVKRGAAIGGVGTIIVLALYLFTGQDFSSVVNVLSGGVTTQTQETSVDDSRAKENEELKVFSLRVFNSANDVWTEIFNEQFQQKYRKPTFVTFTDATTSECGGANSASGPFYCPADEKVYIDLAFFNELSTRFRAPGDLAMAYVIAHEVGHHVQKLLGITDKLDQMRSRLSEEEYNKYSVKLELQADFFAGIWANYAQKLNIIQLENGDIESGT
;
A
#
# COMPACT_ATOMS: atom_id res chain seq x y z
N MET A 1 -2.81 7.41 -16.34
CA MET A 1 -1.43 6.85 -16.44
C MET A 1 -1.41 5.76 -17.51
N LYS A 2 -0.40 5.76 -18.38
CA LYS A 2 -0.26 4.78 -19.48
C LYS A 2 0.94 3.87 -19.27
N TRP A 3 0.74 2.56 -19.42
CA TRP A 3 1.83 1.59 -19.44
C TRP A 3 2.54 1.60 -20.79
N ILE A 4 3.89 1.65 -20.78
CA ILE A 4 4.73 1.52 -21.98
C ILE A 4 5.33 0.11 -21.99
N ASN A 5 5.96 -0.29 -20.87
CA ASN A 5 6.50 -1.61 -20.67
C ASN A 5 6.02 -2.12 -19.30
N SER A 6 5.13 -3.12 -19.31
CA SER A 6 4.63 -3.72 -18.08
C SER A 6 5.29 -5.07 -17.81
N ASN A 7 5.51 -5.35 -16.53
CA ASN A 7 6.04 -6.62 -16.04
C ASN A 7 4.96 -7.34 -15.23
N ASP A 8 4.47 -8.47 -15.74
CA ASP A 8 3.41 -9.28 -15.14
C ASP A 8 3.99 -10.49 -14.35
N ASP A 9 5.26 -10.43 -13.92
CA ASP A 9 5.91 -11.48 -13.13
C ASP A 9 5.18 -11.71 -11.81
N GLN A 10 4.91 -12.97 -11.49
CA GLN A 10 4.21 -13.41 -10.28
C GLN A 10 5.12 -14.19 -9.32
N SER A 11 6.43 -14.15 -9.51
CA SER A 11 7.37 -14.91 -8.67
C SER A 11 7.37 -14.47 -7.21
N ASN A 12 7.05 -13.19 -6.95
CA ASN A 12 6.94 -12.61 -5.61
C ASN A 12 5.49 -12.23 -5.28
N TYR A 13 4.53 -13.09 -5.63
CA TYR A 13 3.11 -12.83 -5.43
C TYR A 13 2.39 -13.97 -4.68
N GLU A 14 1.57 -13.62 -3.70
CA GLU A 14 0.67 -14.52 -2.99
C GLU A 14 -0.78 -14.07 -3.15
N ASP A 15 -1.63 -14.90 -3.76
CA ASP A 15 -3.07 -14.67 -3.80
C ASP A 15 -3.74 -15.36 -2.60
N ARG A 16 -4.27 -14.54 -1.69
CA ARG A 16 -5.02 -14.99 -0.53
C ARG A 16 -6.51 -14.64 -0.62
N ARG A 17 -6.96 -14.11 -1.74
CA ARG A 17 -8.38 -13.79 -1.97
C ARG A 17 -9.23 -15.06 -1.87
N GLY A 18 -10.40 -14.93 -1.24
CA GLY A 18 -11.30 -16.08 -1.01
C GLY A 18 -10.83 -17.12 0.02
N LYS A 19 -9.66 -16.91 0.65
CA LYS A 19 -9.18 -17.75 1.75
C LYS A 19 -9.61 -17.11 3.07
N GLY A 20 -10.77 -17.50 3.60
CA GLY A 20 -11.28 -16.97 4.86
C GLY A 20 -10.31 -17.20 6.02
N VAL A 21 -9.97 -16.14 6.75
CA VAL A 21 -9.22 -16.23 8.02
C VAL A 21 -10.17 -16.72 9.10
N LYS A 22 -9.82 -17.78 9.83
CA LYS A 22 -10.59 -18.21 11.00
C LYS A 22 -10.62 -17.05 12.02
N ARG A 23 -11.82 -16.58 12.36
CA ARG A 23 -12.03 -15.49 13.34
C ARG A 23 -11.33 -15.85 14.65
N GLY A 24 -10.32 -15.06 15.03
CA GLY A 24 -9.57 -15.26 16.27
C GLY A 24 -8.33 -14.37 16.44
N ALA A 25 -7.94 -13.61 15.44
CA ALA A 25 -6.78 -12.71 15.54
C ALA A 25 -7.20 -11.34 16.10
N ALA A 26 -6.55 -10.89 17.16
CA ALA A 26 -6.72 -9.54 17.70
C ALA A 26 -6.21 -8.50 16.69
N ILE A 27 -7.04 -7.50 16.39
CA ILE A 27 -6.74 -6.45 15.44
C ILE A 27 -5.86 -5.40 16.12
N GLY A 28 -4.62 -5.30 15.73
CA GLY A 28 -3.65 -4.30 16.20
C GLY A 28 -3.46 -3.15 15.20
N GLY A 29 -3.41 -1.95 15.73
CA GLY A 29 -3.54 -0.62 15.16
C GLY A 29 -2.59 -0.15 14.03
N VAL A 30 -2.51 -0.83 12.89
CA VAL A 30 -1.75 -0.35 11.71
C VAL A 30 -2.58 0.63 10.85
N GLY A 31 -3.92 0.56 10.92
CA GLY A 31 -4.83 1.37 10.08
C GLY A 31 -4.81 2.90 10.31
N THR A 32 -4.22 3.36 11.43
CA THR A 32 -4.18 4.79 11.77
C THR A 32 -3.15 5.57 10.93
N ILE A 33 -2.19 4.89 10.36
CA ILE A 33 -1.01 5.49 9.71
C ILE A 33 -1.36 5.96 8.29
N ILE A 34 -2.10 5.14 7.54
CA ILE A 34 -2.52 5.52 6.16
C ILE A 34 -3.52 6.68 6.18
N VAL A 35 -4.42 6.71 7.16
CA VAL A 35 -5.35 7.84 7.35
C VAL A 35 -4.59 9.15 7.61
N LEU A 36 -3.46 9.08 8.32
CA LEU A 36 -2.61 10.24 8.57
C LEU A 36 -1.87 10.71 7.30
N ALA A 37 -1.35 9.78 6.50
CA ALA A 37 -0.71 10.09 5.24
C ALA A 37 -1.69 10.76 4.25
N LEU A 38 -2.90 10.21 4.12
CA LEU A 38 -3.95 10.79 3.29
C LEU A 38 -4.44 12.15 3.81
N TYR A 39 -4.47 12.36 5.14
CA TYR A 39 -4.77 13.67 5.74
C TYR A 39 -3.72 14.72 5.38
N LEU A 40 -2.45 14.37 5.47
CA LEU A 40 -1.36 15.29 5.11
C LEU A 40 -1.34 15.63 3.62
N PHE A 41 -1.82 14.69 2.78
CA PHE A 41 -1.83 14.85 1.34
C PHE A 41 -3.06 15.61 0.81
N THR A 42 -4.26 15.39 1.40
CA THR A 42 -5.51 16.01 0.94
C THR A 42 -5.98 17.21 1.77
N GLY A 43 -5.40 17.44 2.96
CA GLY A 43 -5.77 18.50 3.89
C GLY A 43 -7.17 18.32 4.51
N GLN A 44 -7.82 17.16 4.37
CA GLN A 44 -9.15 16.89 4.91
C GLN A 44 -9.09 16.13 6.24
N ASP A 45 -9.95 16.52 7.20
CA ASP A 45 -10.04 15.89 8.52
C ASP A 45 -10.83 14.57 8.46
N PHE A 46 -10.14 13.45 8.64
CA PHE A 46 -10.70 12.09 8.62
C PHE A 46 -10.97 11.50 10.02
N SER A 47 -10.91 12.30 11.08
CA SER A 47 -11.15 11.83 12.45
C SER A 47 -12.54 11.20 12.63
N SER A 48 -13.53 11.61 11.84
CA SER A 48 -14.87 11.02 11.81
C SER A 48 -14.90 9.60 11.21
N VAL A 49 -13.95 9.24 10.37
CA VAL A 49 -13.86 7.93 9.70
C VAL A 49 -13.37 6.87 10.68
N VAL A 50 -12.45 7.22 11.57
CA VAL A 50 -11.94 6.30 12.62
C VAL A 50 -13.07 5.87 13.58
N ASN A 51 -14.01 6.76 13.89
CA ASN A 51 -15.13 6.47 14.79
C ASN A 51 -16.20 5.56 14.16
N VAL A 52 -16.38 5.58 12.84
CA VAL A 52 -17.34 4.70 12.13
C VAL A 52 -16.79 3.27 11.99
N LEU A 53 -15.47 3.13 11.87
CA LEU A 53 -14.80 1.83 11.69
C LEU A 53 -14.70 1.00 12.99
N SER A 54 -14.84 1.61 14.15
CA SER A 54 -14.88 0.91 15.45
C SER A 54 -16.27 0.39 15.85
N GLY A 55 -17.34 0.78 15.13
CA GLY A 55 -18.70 0.32 15.36
C GLY A 55 -19.11 -0.73 14.33
N GLY A 56 -19.27 -2.00 14.78
CA GLY A 56 -19.59 -3.15 13.95
C GLY A 56 -20.83 -2.98 13.07
N VAL A 57 -20.69 -3.17 11.77
CA VAL A 57 -21.77 -3.24 10.79
C VAL A 57 -22.15 -4.69 10.56
N THR A 58 -23.39 -5.05 10.86
CA THR A 58 -24.02 -6.31 10.48
C THR A 58 -24.42 -6.27 9.00
N THR A 59 -23.79 -7.11 8.18
CA THR A 59 -24.14 -7.24 6.75
C THR A 59 -25.14 -8.38 6.55
N GLN A 60 -26.29 -8.07 5.99
CA GLN A 60 -27.22 -9.05 5.43
C GLN A 60 -26.76 -9.44 4.02
N THR A 61 -26.64 -10.74 3.79
CA THR A 61 -26.30 -11.36 2.51
C THR A 61 -27.51 -11.32 1.56
N GLN A 62 -27.37 -10.67 0.41
CA GLN A 62 -28.22 -10.91 -0.77
C GLN A 62 -27.33 -11.46 -1.89
N GLU A 63 -27.51 -12.74 -2.19
CA GLU A 63 -26.96 -13.38 -3.38
C GLU A 63 -27.82 -13.04 -4.59
N THR A 64 -27.24 -12.49 -5.66
CA THR A 64 -27.66 -12.75 -7.06
C THR A 64 -26.74 -12.06 -8.07
N SER A 65 -26.30 -12.77 -9.10
CA SER A 65 -25.83 -12.33 -10.45
C SER A 65 -24.83 -11.17 -10.61
N VAL A 66 -24.22 -10.69 -9.56
CA VAL A 66 -23.19 -9.63 -9.54
C VAL A 66 -21.78 -10.24 -9.64
N ASP A 67 -21.69 -11.57 -9.71
CA ASP A 67 -20.45 -12.32 -9.43
C ASP A 67 -19.43 -12.21 -10.57
N ASP A 68 -19.86 -12.23 -11.82
CA ASP A 68 -18.94 -12.30 -12.97
C ASP A 68 -18.27 -10.95 -13.28
N SER A 69 -19.00 -9.84 -13.14
CA SER A 69 -18.45 -8.49 -13.34
C SER A 69 -17.48 -8.08 -12.23
N ARG A 70 -17.78 -8.42 -10.98
CA ARG A 70 -16.87 -8.20 -9.83
C ARG A 70 -15.62 -9.06 -9.91
N ALA A 71 -15.77 -10.32 -10.34
CA ALA A 71 -14.63 -11.20 -10.52
C ALA A 71 -13.66 -10.65 -11.58
N LYS A 72 -14.21 -10.14 -12.69
CA LYS A 72 -13.42 -9.51 -13.75
C LYS A 72 -12.74 -8.23 -13.28
N GLU A 73 -13.47 -7.33 -12.61
CA GLU A 73 -12.91 -6.10 -12.03
C GLU A 73 -11.79 -6.41 -11.04
N ASN A 74 -11.97 -7.38 -10.16
CA ASN A 74 -10.94 -7.81 -9.21
C ASN A 74 -9.69 -8.39 -9.90
N GLU A 75 -9.83 -9.06 -11.05
CA GLU A 75 -8.68 -9.51 -11.83
C GLU A 75 -7.96 -8.35 -12.54
N GLU A 76 -8.68 -7.38 -13.06
CA GLU A 76 -8.10 -6.18 -13.66
C GLU A 76 -7.31 -5.38 -12.61
N LEU A 77 -7.88 -5.17 -11.42
CA LEU A 77 -7.21 -4.51 -10.29
C LEU A 77 -5.99 -5.29 -9.80
N LYS A 78 -6.08 -6.62 -9.74
CA LYS A 78 -4.91 -7.46 -9.40
C LYS A 78 -3.78 -7.28 -10.41
N VAL A 79 -4.07 -7.37 -11.71
CA VAL A 79 -3.06 -7.21 -12.77
C VAL A 79 -2.45 -5.82 -12.70
N PHE A 80 -3.27 -4.78 -12.53
CA PHE A 80 -2.80 -3.41 -12.36
C PHE A 80 -1.86 -3.30 -11.15
N SER A 81 -2.29 -3.79 -9.99
CA SER A 81 -1.52 -3.73 -8.75
C SER A 81 -0.18 -4.45 -8.87
N LEU A 82 -0.18 -5.61 -9.52
CA LEU A 82 1.02 -6.40 -9.74
C LEU A 82 2.02 -5.67 -10.65
N ARG A 83 1.53 -5.01 -11.71
CA ARG A 83 2.36 -4.18 -12.60
C ARG A 83 2.99 -3.01 -11.87
N VAL A 84 2.22 -2.32 -11.03
CA VAL A 84 2.77 -1.22 -10.20
C VAL A 84 3.82 -1.75 -9.25
N PHE A 85 3.53 -2.82 -8.53
CA PHE A 85 4.45 -3.45 -7.60
C PHE A 85 5.76 -3.88 -8.29
N ASN A 86 5.66 -4.55 -9.43
CA ASN A 86 6.84 -4.96 -10.20
C ASN A 86 7.62 -3.76 -10.71
N SER A 87 6.95 -2.72 -11.23
CA SER A 87 7.61 -1.49 -11.68
C SER A 87 8.37 -0.78 -10.55
N ALA A 88 7.78 -0.74 -9.34
CA ALA A 88 8.46 -0.18 -8.17
C ALA A 88 9.71 -0.99 -7.81
N ASN A 89 9.63 -2.31 -7.84
CA ASN A 89 10.78 -3.18 -7.58
C ASN A 89 11.86 -3.06 -8.68
N ASP A 90 11.49 -2.87 -9.93
CA ASP A 90 12.44 -2.68 -11.02
C ASP A 90 13.17 -1.33 -10.88
N VAL A 91 12.45 -0.26 -10.55
CA VAL A 91 13.04 1.06 -10.23
C VAL A 91 13.99 0.97 -9.05
N TRP A 92 13.59 0.35 -7.94
CA TRP A 92 14.46 0.24 -6.76
C TRP A 92 15.64 -0.70 -6.98
N THR A 93 15.50 -1.71 -7.84
CA THR A 93 16.64 -2.55 -8.24
C THR A 93 17.70 -1.71 -8.94
N GLU A 94 17.30 -0.84 -9.87
CA GLU A 94 18.22 0.06 -10.56
C GLU A 94 18.88 1.05 -9.60
N ILE A 95 18.10 1.72 -8.76
CA ILE A 95 18.62 2.70 -7.79
C ILE A 95 19.60 2.05 -6.79
N PHE A 96 19.31 0.84 -6.30
CA PHE A 96 20.20 0.14 -5.39
C PHE A 96 21.52 -0.22 -6.05
N ASN A 97 21.49 -0.66 -7.31
CA ASN A 97 22.70 -0.95 -8.07
C ASN A 97 23.54 0.30 -8.32
N GLU A 98 22.89 1.40 -8.73
CA GLU A 98 23.60 2.64 -9.12
C GLU A 98 24.10 3.44 -7.90
N GLN A 99 23.27 3.59 -6.86
CA GLN A 99 23.50 4.57 -5.79
C GLN A 99 24.07 3.92 -4.51
N PHE A 100 23.68 2.69 -4.21
CA PHE A 100 24.06 2.04 -2.96
C PHE A 100 25.09 0.92 -3.14
N GLN A 101 25.34 0.47 -4.37
CA GLN A 101 26.21 -0.68 -4.68
C GLN A 101 25.79 -1.93 -3.89
N GLN A 102 24.50 -2.06 -3.63
CA GLN A 102 23.89 -3.15 -2.88
C GLN A 102 22.82 -3.85 -3.73
N LYS A 103 22.65 -5.14 -3.51
CA LYS A 103 21.59 -5.89 -4.16
C LYS A 103 20.25 -5.58 -3.50
N TYR A 104 19.30 -5.08 -4.28
CA TYR A 104 17.91 -4.93 -3.84
C TYR A 104 17.26 -6.31 -3.62
N ARG A 105 16.59 -6.50 -2.50
CA ARG A 105 15.80 -7.69 -2.20
C ARG A 105 14.33 -7.33 -2.36
N LYS A 106 13.66 -7.95 -3.32
CA LYS A 106 12.24 -7.68 -3.59
C LYS A 106 11.37 -8.20 -2.44
N PRO A 107 10.37 -7.44 -1.97
CA PRO A 107 9.37 -7.94 -1.03
C PRO A 107 8.40 -8.90 -1.72
N THR A 108 7.50 -9.53 -0.97
CA THR A 108 6.39 -10.31 -1.52
C THR A 108 5.12 -9.45 -1.53
N PHE A 109 4.36 -9.52 -2.61
CA PHE A 109 3.06 -8.86 -2.73
C PHE A 109 1.93 -9.83 -2.39
N VAL A 110 1.03 -9.43 -1.49
CA VAL A 110 -0.08 -10.25 -1.02
C VAL A 110 -1.39 -9.54 -1.27
N THR A 111 -2.28 -10.14 -2.07
CA THR A 111 -3.67 -9.69 -2.16
C THR A 111 -4.57 -10.56 -1.29
N PHE A 112 -5.51 -9.94 -0.59
CA PHE A 112 -6.46 -10.64 0.25
C PHE A 112 -7.87 -10.06 0.10
N THR A 113 -8.87 -10.66 0.76
CA THR A 113 -10.25 -10.16 0.84
C THR A 113 -10.68 -10.17 2.30
N ASP A 114 -11.26 -9.08 2.75
CA ASP A 114 -11.82 -8.83 4.08
C ASP A 114 -10.79 -8.86 5.22
N ALA A 115 -10.04 -9.95 5.37
CA ALA A 115 -9.07 -10.08 6.46
C ALA A 115 -7.88 -10.98 6.07
N THR A 116 -6.72 -10.68 6.67
CA THR A 116 -5.49 -11.47 6.51
C THR A 116 -4.69 -11.48 7.82
N THR A 117 -3.67 -12.32 7.87
CA THR A 117 -2.66 -12.33 8.94
C THR A 117 -1.27 -12.11 8.35
N SER A 118 -0.45 -11.35 9.07
CA SER A 118 0.97 -11.13 8.79
C SER A 118 1.79 -11.43 10.05
N GLU A 119 3.10 -11.41 9.96
CA GLU A 119 3.95 -11.48 11.17
C GLU A 119 3.87 -10.21 12.04
N CYS A 120 3.32 -9.13 11.51
CA CYS A 120 3.03 -7.90 12.26
C CYS A 120 1.66 -7.93 12.97
N GLY A 121 0.86 -8.98 12.78
CA GLY A 121 -0.47 -9.14 13.36
C GLY A 121 -1.56 -9.36 12.34
N GLY A 122 -2.82 -9.36 12.81
CA GLY A 122 -4.01 -9.44 11.95
C GLY A 122 -4.33 -8.07 11.34
N ALA A 123 -4.85 -8.09 10.11
CA ALA A 123 -5.36 -6.91 9.41
C ALA A 123 -6.69 -7.24 8.73
N ASN A 124 -7.49 -6.21 8.47
CA ASN A 124 -8.72 -6.32 7.71
C ASN A 124 -8.81 -5.18 6.67
N SER A 125 -9.85 -5.18 5.84
CA SER A 125 -10.06 -4.16 4.80
C SER A 125 -10.00 -2.73 5.33
N ALA A 126 -10.43 -2.50 6.59
CA ALA A 126 -10.37 -1.17 7.22
C ALA A 126 -8.94 -0.72 7.60
N SER A 127 -7.98 -1.64 7.61
CA SER A 127 -6.56 -1.31 7.85
C SER A 127 -5.92 -0.59 6.66
N GLY A 128 -6.53 -0.66 5.47
CA GLY A 128 -5.91 -0.23 4.23
C GLY A 128 -4.75 -1.12 3.79
N PRO A 129 -4.06 -0.77 2.72
CA PRO A 129 -2.78 -1.36 2.34
C PRO A 129 -1.73 -1.16 3.44
N PHE A 130 -0.78 -2.09 3.56
CA PHE A 130 0.31 -1.97 4.52
C PHE A 130 1.51 -2.82 4.15
N TYR A 131 2.68 -2.37 4.57
CA TYR A 131 3.91 -3.16 4.57
C TYR A 131 4.17 -3.73 5.97
N CYS A 132 4.53 -5.00 6.05
CA CYS A 132 4.98 -5.62 7.30
C CYS A 132 6.49 -5.87 7.26
N PRO A 133 7.28 -5.19 8.11
CA PRO A 133 8.74 -5.35 8.12
C PRO A 133 9.22 -6.69 8.68
N ALA A 134 8.37 -7.43 9.42
CA ALA A 134 8.74 -8.70 10.01
C ALA A 134 8.76 -9.84 8.99
N ASP A 135 7.85 -9.84 8.02
CA ASP A 135 7.80 -10.84 6.94
C ASP A 135 8.16 -10.28 5.55
N GLU A 136 8.49 -8.98 5.48
CA GLU A 136 8.87 -8.26 4.26
C GLU A 136 7.83 -8.38 3.15
N LYS A 137 6.55 -8.20 3.50
CA LYS A 137 5.43 -8.31 2.56
C LYS A 137 4.61 -7.04 2.51
N VAL A 138 4.14 -6.71 1.30
CA VAL A 138 3.15 -5.66 1.04
C VAL A 138 1.79 -6.32 0.92
N TYR A 139 0.83 -5.87 1.69
CA TYR A 139 -0.53 -6.41 1.77
C TYR A 139 -1.55 -5.42 1.25
N ILE A 140 -2.48 -5.89 0.42
CA ILE A 140 -3.58 -5.07 -0.07
C ILE A 140 -4.88 -5.87 -0.21
N ASP A 141 -5.96 -5.31 0.29
CA ASP A 141 -7.31 -5.70 -0.13
C ASP A 141 -7.69 -4.86 -1.35
N LEU A 142 -7.98 -5.50 -2.48
CA LEU A 142 -8.30 -4.79 -3.72
C LEU A 142 -9.57 -3.93 -3.60
N ALA A 143 -10.47 -4.23 -2.65
CA ALA A 143 -11.62 -3.40 -2.34
C ALA A 143 -11.24 -1.99 -1.88
N PHE A 144 -10.03 -1.79 -1.36
CA PHE A 144 -9.52 -0.47 -0.97
C PHE A 144 -9.51 0.52 -2.14
N PHE A 145 -9.27 0.08 -3.36
CA PHE A 145 -9.27 0.98 -4.53
C PHE A 145 -10.64 1.59 -4.81
N ASN A 146 -11.72 0.84 -4.54
CA ASN A 146 -13.07 1.38 -4.62
C ASN A 146 -13.31 2.43 -3.52
N GLU A 147 -12.77 2.22 -2.33
CA GLU A 147 -12.82 3.21 -1.26
C GLU A 147 -11.99 4.46 -1.61
N LEU A 148 -10.81 4.28 -2.19
CA LEU A 148 -9.95 5.37 -2.64
C LEU A 148 -10.70 6.29 -3.62
N SER A 149 -11.41 5.71 -4.58
CA SER A 149 -12.20 6.44 -5.56
C SER A 149 -13.43 7.13 -4.93
N THR A 150 -14.21 6.41 -4.11
CA THR A 150 -15.53 6.85 -3.64
C THR A 150 -15.45 7.73 -2.39
N ARG A 151 -14.60 7.39 -1.43
CA ARG A 151 -14.49 8.08 -0.14
C ARG A 151 -13.41 9.16 -0.14
N PHE A 152 -12.26 8.87 -0.74
CA PHE A 152 -11.13 9.80 -0.76
C PHE A 152 -11.14 10.73 -1.97
N ARG A 153 -12.10 10.53 -2.91
CA ARG A 153 -12.23 11.34 -4.13
C ARG A 153 -10.94 11.44 -4.94
N ALA A 154 -10.10 10.42 -4.84
CA ALA A 154 -8.87 10.26 -5.59
C ALA A 154 -9.05 9.15 -6.66
N PRO A 155 -9.95 9.34 -7.65
CA PRO A 155 -10.12 8.39 -8.73
C PRO A 155 -8.91 8.50 -9.66
N GLY A 156 -8.32 7.38 -10.01
CA GLY A 156 -7.29 7.36 -11.04
C GLY A 156 -6.18 6.37 -10.77
N ASP A 157 -5.60 5.94 -11.86
CA ASP A 157 -4.54 4.93 -11.85
C ASP A 157 -3.33 5.41 -11.03
N LEU A 158 -3.01 6.70 -11.08
CA LEU A 158 -1.85 7.22 -10.35
C LEU A 158 -2.05 7.19 -8.84
N ALA A 159 -3.25 7.50 -8.34
CA ALA A 159 -3.54 7.43 -6.91
C ALA A 159 -3.42 5.98 -6.39
N MET A 160 -3.97 5.01 -7.13
CA MET A 160 -3.83 3.59 -6.79
C MET A 160 -2.37 3.13 -6.85
N ALA A 161 -1.64 3.56 -7.89
CA ALA A 161 -0.24 3.23 -8.06
C ALA A 161 0.65 3.84 -6.96
N TYR A 162 0.34 5.08 -6.57
CA TYR A 162 1.05 5.78 -5.49
C TYR A 162 0.98 5.00 -4.17
N VAL A 163 -0.19 4.51 -3.79
CA VAL A 163 -0.36 3.73 -2.55
C VAL A 163 0.55 2.49 -2.56
N ILE A 164 0.58 1.74 -3.66
CA ILE A 164 1.43 0.55 -3.75
C ILE A 164 2.93 0.93 -3.70
N ALA A 165 3.31 2.00 -4.39
CA ALA A 165 4.69 2.48 -4.40
C ALA A 165 5.12 3.02 -3.02
N HIS A 166 4.20 3.60 -2.24
CA HIS A 166 4.40 4.02 -0.86
C HIS A 166 4.72 2.82 0.05
N GLU A 167 3.95 1.73 -0.06
CA GLU A 167 4.22 0.50 0.72
C GLU A 167 5.56 -0.15 0.34
N VAL A 168 5.94 -0.12 -0.93
CA VAL A 168 7.30 -0.51 -1.36
C VAL A 168 8.34 0.47 -0.79
N GLY A 169 8.01 1.75 -0.61
CA GLY A 169 8.84 2.74 0.07
C GLY A 169 9.18 2.33 1.51
N HIS A 170 8.22 1.79 2.27
CA HIS A 170 8.46 1.23 3.60
C HIS A 170 9.42 0.03 3.56
N HIS A 171 9.33 -0.81 2.54
CA HIS A 171 10.31 -1.89 2.36
C HIS A 171 11.72 -1.33 2.10
N VAL A 172 11.85 -0.29 1.30
CA VAL A 172 13.14 0.40 1.07
C VAL A 172 13.70 0.96 2.39
N GLN A 173 12.86 1.58 3.23
CA GLN A 173 13.27 2.05 4.57
C GLN A 173 13.80 0.91 5.43
N LYS A 174 13.17 -0.26 5.38
CA LYS A 174 13.65 -1.46 6.07
C LYS A 174 15.01 -1.90 5.55
N LEU A 175 15.19 -1.98 4.24
CA LEU A 175 16.47 -2.36 3.62
C LEU A 175 17.60 -1.37 3.94
N LEU A 176 17.29 -0.09 4.07
CA LEU A 176 18.25 0.96 4.47
C LEU A 176 18.48 1.03 5.99
N GLY A 177 17.81 0.18 6.77
CA GLY A 177 17.93 0.12 8.24
C GLY A 177 17.31 1.31 8.96
N ILE A 178 16.46 2.08 8.29
CA ILE A 178 15.79 3.26 8.88
C ILE A 178 14.73 2.81 9.87
N THR A 179 13.89 1.85 9.48
CA THR A 179 12.87 1.24 10.35
C THR A 179 13.49 0.65 11.60
N ASP A 180 14.56 -0.13 11.45
CA ASP A 180 15.24 -0.78 12.58
C ASP A 180 15.84 0.24 13.57
N LYS A 181 16.33 1.37 13.07
CA LYS A 181 16.82 2.45 13.93
C LYS A 181 15.69 3.08 14.75
N LEU A 182 14.54 3.31 14.13
CA LEU A 182 13.38 3.86 14.83
C LEU A 182 12.85 2.88 15.88
N ASP A 183 12.79 1.60 15.58
CA ASP A 183 12.38 0.55 16.52
C ASP A 183 13.31 0.46 17.74
N GLN A 184 14.63 0.55 17.51
CA GLN A 184 15.62 0.61 18.61
C GLN A 184 15.48 1.84 19.50
N MET A 185 14.99 2.95 18.95
CA MET A 185 14.75 4.18 19.71
C MET A 185 13.43 4.14 20.47
N ARG A 186 12.47 3.29 20.09
CA ARG A 186 11.10 3.23 20.64
C ARG A 186 11.06 3.22 22.17
N SER A 187 11.87 2.39 22.81
CA SER A 187 11.92 2.26 24.27
C SER A 187 12.51 3.48 25.01
N ARG A 188 13.15 4.40 24.27
CA ARG A 188 13.85 5.57 24.83
C ARG A 188 13.11 6.87 24.54
N LEU A 189 12.11 6.84 23.69
CA LEU A 189 11.33 8.00 23.28
C LEU A 189 9.98 8.04 24.02
N SER A 190 9.52 9.24 24.32
CA SER A 190 8.12 9.47 24.66
C SER A 190 7.22 9.15 23.45
N GLU A 191 5.94 8.91 23.70
CA GLU A 191 4.97 8.68 22.62
C GLU A 191 4.93 9.86 21.62
N GLU A 192 4.95 11.09 22.12
CA GLU A 192 4.98 12.29 21.28
C GLU A 192 6.21 12.35 20.39
N GLU A 193 7.39 12.05 20.95
CA GLU A 193 8.64 12.04 20.18
C GLU A 193 8.64 10.93 19.13
N TYR A 194 8.17 9.73 19.50
CA TYR A 194 8.05 8.62 18.57
C TYR A 194 7.11 8.97 17.40
N ASN A 195 5.96 9.58 17.70
CA ASN A 195 5.01 9.99 16.67
C ASN A 195 5.61 11.01 15.68
N LYS A 196 6.47 11.92 16.14
CA LYS A 196 7.22 12.84 15.26
C LYS A 196 8.14 12.09 14.28
N TYR A 197 8.75 10.99 14.72
CA TYR A 197 9.57 10.15 13.84
C TYR A 197 8.73 9.29 12.92
N SER A 198 7.59 8.77 13.38
CA SER A 198 6.64 8.05 12.53
C SER A 198 6.15 8.92 11.37
N VAL A 199 5.76 10.17 11.64
CA VAL A 199 5.39 11.12 10.58
C VAL A 199 6.51 11.31 9.55
N LYS A 200 7.77 11.40 10.01
CA LYS A 200 8.91 11.51 9.06
C LYS A 200 9.11 10.25 8.24
N LEU A 201 8.82 9.08 8.81
CA LEU A 201 8.89 7.81 8.12
C LEU A 201 7.85 7.78 6.98
N GLU A 202 6.61 8.19 7.27
CA GLU A 202 5.54 8.29 6.27
C GLU A 202 5.90 9.27 5.15
N LEU A 203 6.31 10.50 5.50
CA LEU A 203 6.75 11.49 4.52
C LEU A 203 7.92 11.01 3.65
N GLN A 204 8.78 10.17 4.20
CA GLN A 204 9.86 9.57 3.43
C GLN A 204 9.35 8.47 2.49
N ALA A 205 8.35 7.67 2.90
CA ALA A 205 7.71 6.70 2.03
C ALA A 205 6.96 7.40 0.89
N ASP A 206 6.30 8.53 1.16
CA ASP A 206 5.72 9.42 0.15
C ASP A 206 6.76 9.92 -0.84
N PHE A 207 7.89 10.39 -0.34
CA PHE A 207 9.00 10.83 -1.19
C PHE A 207 9.53 9.68 -2.06
N PHE A 208 9.62 8.48 -1.54
CA PHE A 208 10.03 7.29 -2.29
C PHE A 208 9.02 6.88 -3.36
N ALA A 209 7.73 7.05 -3.11
CA ALA A 209 6.69 6.89 -4.14
C ALA A 209 6.85 7.92 -5.27
N GLY A 210 7.19 9.16 -4.93
CA GLY A 210 7.54 10.19 -5.93
C GLY A 210 8.79 9.87 -6.74
N ILE A 211 9.82 9.28 -6.11
CA ILE A 211 11.01 8.76 -6.81
C ILE A 211 10.60 7.68 -7.80
N TRP A 212 9.77 6.71 -7.38
CA TRP A 212 9.25 5.69 -8.28
C TRP A 212 8.59 6.32 -9.51
N ALA A 213 7.64 7.24 -9.32
CA ALA A 213 6.91 7.85 -10.42
C ALA A 213 7.84 8.55 -11.43
N ASN A 214 8.90 9.22 -10.94
CA ASN A 214 9.91 9.87 -11.80
C ASN A 214 10.78 8.85 -12.55
N TYR A 215 11.32 7.85 -11.84
CA TYR A 215 12.21 6.86 -12.45
C TYR A 215 11.47 5.89 -13.37
N ALA A 216 10.23 5.52 -13.07
CA ALA A 216 9.40 4.69 -13.93
C ALA A 216 9.16 5.35 -15.31
N GLN A 217 9.06 6.70 -15.35
CA GLN A 217 9.03 7.43 -16.62
C GLN A 217 10.40 7.41 -17.32
N LYS A 218 11.51 7.66 -16.60
CA LYS A 218 12.87 7.63 -17.17
C LYS A 218 13.22 6.27 -17.75
N LEU A 219 12.77 5.19 -17.13
CA LEU A 219 12.96 3.81 -17.58
C LEU A 219 11.95 3.38 -18.66
N ASN A 220 11.08 4.27 -19.12
CA ASN A 220 10.02 3.99 -20.09
C ASN A 220 9.09 2.83 -19.63
N ILE A 221 8.81 2.73 -18.35
CA ILE A 221 7.84 1.77 -17.81
C ILE A 221 6.43 2.34 -17.91
N ILE A 222 6.28 3.62 -17.49
CA ILE A 222 5.02 4.36 -17.55
C ILE A 222 5.20 5.70 -18.23
N GLN A 223 4.08 6.28 -18.68
CA GLN A 223 3.96 7.67 -19.08
C GLN A 223 2.84 8.31 -18.26
N LEU A 224 3.16 9.39 -17.54
CA LEU A 224 2.14 10.22 -16.90
C LEU A 224 1.49 11.12 -17.95
N GLU A 225 0.18 11.26 -17.87
CA GLU A 225 -0.65 12.05 -18.75
C GLU A 225 -1.14 13.30 -18.02
N ASN A 226 -1.64 14.28 -18.76
CA ASN A 226 -2.21 15.49 -18.16
C ASN A 226 -3.42 15.10 -17.28
N GLY A 227 -3.43 15.58 -16.04
CA GLY A 227 -4.48 15.28 -15.06
C GLY A 227 -4.17 14.12 -14.12
N ASP A 228 -3.14 13.30 -14.41
CA ASP A 228 -2.77 12.22 -13.50
C ASP A 228 -2.30 12.75 -12.15
N ILE A 229 -1.48 13.79 -12.14
CA ILE A 229 -0.94 14.40 -10.92
C ILE A 229 -2.07 15.07 -10.13
N GLU A 230 -2.94 15.82 -10.81
CA GLU A 230 -4.09 16.49 -10.19
C GLU A 230 -5.12 15.50 -9.63
N SER A 231 -5.26 14.31 -10.23
CA SER A 231 -6.16 13.27 -9.73
C SER A 231 -5.60 12.51 -8.52
N GLY A 232 -4.31 12.60 -8.27
CA GLY A 232 -3.61 12.00 -7.12
C GLY A 232 -3.33 12.97 -5.98
N THR A 233 -3.66 14.26 -6.16
CA THR A 233 -3.53 15.32 -5.13
C THR A 233 -4.91 15.80 -4.69
#